data_c4e8c31f850f6ab7d583fdf2f9095070
#
_entry.id   c4e8c31f850f6ab7d583fdf2f9095070
#
_cell.length_a   1.000
_cell.length_b   1.000
_cell.length_c   1.000
_cell.angle_alpha   90.00
_cell.angle_beta   90.00
_cell.angle_gamma   90.00
#
_symmetry.space_group_name_H-M   'P 1'
#
loop_
_entity.id
_entity.type
_entity.pdbx_description
1 polymer ?
#
loop_
_entity_poly.entity_id
_entity_poly.type
_entity_poly.pdbx_seq_one_letter_code
_entity_poly.pdbx_strand_id
1 'polypeptide(L)'
;MALSPLIFGCQGPSLSAAERRFFANSQPFGFILFSRNLETPKQIQHLCTELRTAVGWHAPVLIDQEGGRVSRLGAPHWFEFLPALDQAAAPQSERLFWLRGRLIAENLRSCGIDSNCAPLGDIAQPDTHAVLKNRCYGHALSAVVTHARALHQGLRHGGVSGVLKHIPGHGRGTVDSHLDLPRVQGDLGSLQMHDFEAFRQLNTIEMGMTAHLVFEDIDPKHPATHSVAMIDIIREQIGFNGLLMTDDISMEALSGPLDLRARRALFAGCDIILHCSGQMDQMQLLADNSDGMGEASQMRAARALAQRPEVQPVDIQQVKAEFDALLGEIR
;
A
#
# COMPACT_ATOMS: atom_id res chain seq x y z
N MET A 1 8.29 4.74 23.97
CA MET A 1 9.47 4.66 23.07
C MET A 1 9.15 5.43 21.81
N ALA A 2 10.13 6.14 21.23
CA ALA A 2 9.91 6.79 19.94
C ALA A 2 9.97 5.71 18.85
N LEU A 3 8.95 5.63 18.02
CA LEU A 3 8.93 4.71 16.87
C LEU A 3 9.83 5.26 15.77
N SER A 4 10.57 4.37 15.09
CA SER A 4 11.32 4.77 13.90
C SER A 4 10.39 4.90 12.69
N PRO A 5 10.72 5.77 11.71
CA PRO A 5 9.91 5.98 10.50
C PRO A 5 10.10 4.84 9.47
N LEU A 6 10.10 3.59 9.91
CA LEU A 6 10.47 2.44 9.10
C LEU A 6 9.38 1.37 9.14
N ILE A 7 9.06 0.81 7.98
CA ILE A 7 8.33 -0.45 7.83
C ILE A 7 9.28 -1.44 7.17
N PHE A 8 9.46 -2.61 7.79
CA PHE A 8 10.38 -3.63 7.32
C PHE A 8 9.68 -4.92 6.89
N GLY A 9 10.16 -5.52 5.81
CA GLY A 9 9.96 -6.95 5.55
C GLY A 9 10.82 -7.80 6.48
N CYS A 10 10.52 -9.10 6.58
CA CYS A 10 11.38 -10.08 7.25
C CYS A 10 11.90 -11.15 6.27
N GLN A 11 12.92 -11.90 6.69
CA GLN A 11 13.64 -12.82 5.80
C GLN A 11 12.82 -14.02 5.36
N GLY A 12 12.08 -14.62 6.29
CA GLY A 12 11.43 -15.91 6.06
C GLY A 12 10.11 -16.09 6.81
N PRO A 13 9.61 -17.32 6.90
CA PRO A 13 8.33 -17.64 7.52
C PRO A 13 8.35 -17.62 9.06
N SER A 14 9.51 -17.43 9.67
CA SER A 14 9.69 -17.28 11.12
C SER A 14 10.85 -16.34 11.40
N LEU A 15 10.85 -15.67 12.56
CA LEU A 15 11.93 -14.75 12.91
C LEU A 15 13.15 -15.53 13.45
N SER A 16 14.31 -15.19 12.92
CA SER A 16 15.60 -15.57 13.51
C SER A 16 15.85 -14.82 14.83
N ALA A 17 16.75 -15.33 15.66
CA ALA A 17 17.15 -14.64 16.89
C ALA A 17 17.84 -13.27 16.58
N ALA A 18 18.48 -13.13 15.42
CA ALA A 18 19.07 -11.87 14.98
C ALA A 18 18.00 -10.84 14.63
N GLU A 19 16.96 -11.24 13.86
CA GLU A 19 15.82 -10.36 13.53
C GLU A 19 15.04 -9.91 14.77
N ARG A 20 14.77 -10.81 15.71
CA ARG A 20 14.10 -10.43 16.95
C ARG A 20 14.85 -9.35 17.72
N ARG A 21 16.18 -9.50 17.86
CA ARG A 21 17.03 -8.48 18.52
C ARG A 21 17.05 -7.18 17.73
N PHE A 22 17.19 -7.27 16.41
CA PHE A 22 17.20 -6.09 15.53
C PHE A 22 15.90 -5.30 15.64
N PHE A 23 14.72 -5.94 15.52
CA PHE A 23 13.43 -5.27 15.61
C PHE A 23 13.16 -4.71 17.02
N ALA A 24 13.60 -5.42 18.06
CA ALA A 24 13.53 -4.91 19.43
C ALA A 24 14.32 -3.61 19.62
N ASN A 25 15.46 -3.46 18.94
CA ASN A 25 16.31 -2.28 19.03
C ASN A 25 15.87 -1.15 18.11
N SER A 26 15.53 -1.46 16.85
CA SER A 26 15.20 -0.47 15.81
C SER A 26 13.77 0.08 15.94
N GLN A 27 12.86 -0.60 16.67
CA GLN A 27 11.48 -0.17 16.93
C GLN A 27 10.74 0.36 15.69
N PRO A 28 10.64 -0.44 14.59
CA PRO A 28 9.96 0.00 13.38
C PRO A 28 8.49 0.31 13.65
N PHE A 29 7.92 1.23 12.86
CA PHE A 29 6.48 1.53 12.88
C PHE A 29 5.63 0.31 12.53
N GLY A 30 6.10 -0.54 11.61
CA GLY A 30 5.34 -1.71 11.18
C GLY A 30 6.18 -2.71 10.38
N PHE A 31 5.47 -3.68 9.87
CA PHE A 31 6.04 -4.77 9.07
C PHE A 31 5.25 -4.96 7.78
N ILE A 32 5.88 -5.54 6.75
CA ILE A 32 5.22 -5.96 5.51
C ILE A 32 5.62 -7.38 5.14
N LEU A 33 4.62 -8.19 4.75
CA LEU A 33 4.82 -9.60 4.39
C LEU A 33 4.73 -9.82 2.88
N PHE A 34 5.54 -10.75 2.40
CA PHE A 34 5.61 -11.20 1.01
C PHE A 34 5.49 -12.72 0.91
N SER A 35 5.37 -13.26 -0.30
CA SER A 35 5.21 -14.70 -0.52
C SER A 35 6.24 -15.58 0.20
N ARG A 36 7.49 -15.09 0.36
CA ARG A 36 8.55 -15.79 1.11
C ARG A 36 8.25 -15.99 2.60
N ASN A 37 7.29 -15.25 3.15
CA ASN A 37 6.90 -15.29 4.55
C ASN A 37 5.66 -16.16 4.81
N LEU A 38 5.04 -16.71 3.74
CA LEU A 38 3.67 -17.25 3.80
C LEU A 38 3.66 -18.72 3.42
N GLU A 39 3.25 -19.58 4.36
CA GLU A 39 3.11 -21.03 4.13
C GLU A 39 1.68 -21.49 4.46
N THR A 40 1.22 -21.28 5.68
CA THR A 40 -0.13 -21.65 6.14
C THR A 40 -0.73 -20.54 6.99
N PRO A 41 -2.08 -20.47 7.12
CA PRO A 41 -2.73 -19.47 7.98
C PRO A 41 -2.19 -19.43 9.41
N LYS A 42 -1.96 -20.59 10.02
CA LYS A 42 -1.43 -20.71 11.39
C LYS A 42 0.02 -20.23 11.51
N GLN A 43 0.84 -20.56 10.50
CA GLN A 43 2.24 -20.10 10.47
C GLN A 43 2.29 -18.58 10.38
N ILE A 44 1.49 -17.96 9.49
CA ILE A 44 1.46 -16.50 9.32
C ILE A 44 0.97 -15.81 10.61
N GLN A 45 -0.06 -16.34 11.25
CA GLN A 45 -0.55 -15.83 12.54
C GLN A 45 0.55 -15.87 13.61
N HIS A 46 1.34 -16.95 13.63
CA HIS A 46 2.48 -17.07 14.55
C HIS A 46 3.56 -16.02 14.22
N LEU A 47 3.93 -15.85 12.95
CA LEU A 47 4.89 -14.84 12.51
C LEU A 47 4.44 -13.41 12.89
N CYS A 48 3.17 -13.06 12.66
CA CYS A 48 2.62 -11.77 13.07
C CYS A 48 2.72 -11.56 14.59
N THR A 49 2.51 -12.62 15.36
CA THR A 49 2.66 -12.60 16.82
C THR A 49 4.12 -12.39 17.22
N GLU A 50 5.07 -13.08 16.58
CA GLU A 50 6.50 -12.92 16.83
C GLU A 50 6.98 -11.50 16.52
N LEU A 51 6.56 -10.92 15.39
CA LEU A 51 6.89 -9.55 14.99
C LEU A 51 6.44 -8.53 16.04
N ARG A 52 5.18 -8.61 16.48
CA ARG A 52 4.63 -7.73 17.53
C ARG A 52 5.29 -7.95 18.89
N THR A 53 5.59 -9.19 19.23
CA THR A 53 6.32 -9.52 20.47
C THR A 53 7.72 -8.92 20.46
N ALA A 54 8.42 -8.95 19.32
CA ALA A 54 9.76 -8.39 19.20
C ALA A 54 9.82 -6.90 19.49
N VAL A 55 8.81 -6.12 19.08
CA VAL A 55 8.73 -4.67 19.32
C VAL A 55 7.97 -4.29 20.59
N GLY A 56 7.25 -5.23 21.19
CA GLY A 56 6.52 -5.02 22.46
C GLY A 56 5.22 -4.21 22.32
N TRP A 57 4.67 -4.04 21.11
CA TRP A 57 3.41 -3.33 20.85
C TRP A 57 2.68 -3.88 19.63
N HIS A 58 1.41 -3.50 19.46
CA HIS A 58 0.59 -3.97 18.35
C HIS A 58 0.92 -3.21 17.06
N ALA A 59 2.13 -3.47 16.52
CA ALA A 59 2.61 -2.87 15.28
C ALA A 59 1.74 -3.28 14.08
N PRO A 60 1.47 -2.40 13.10
CA PRO A 60 0.79 -2.76 11.87
C PRO A 60 1.58 -3.84 11.12
N VAL A 61 0.86 -4.81 10.56
CA VAL A 61 1.41 -5.79 9.63
C VAL A 61 0.69 -5.64 8.31
N LEU A 62 1.45 -5.24 7.29
CA LEU A 62 0.97 -4.92 5.95
C LEU A 62 1.18 -6.09 4.99
N ILE A 63 0.44 -6.08 3.89
CA ILE A 63 0.62 -6.99 2.76
C ILE A 63 0.09 -6.36 1.47
N ASP A 64 0.62 -6.76 0.30
CA ASP A 64 0.00 -6.48 -1.00
C ASP A 64 -0.99 -7.59 -1.35
N GLN A 65 -2.24 -7.43 -1.00
CA GLN A 65 -3.33 -8.32 -1.38
C GLN A 65 -4.37 -7.56 -2.20
N GLU A 66 -4.01 -7.19 -3.43
CA GLU A 66 -4.90 -6.51 -4.36
C GLU A 66 -5.89 -7.50 -4.99
N GLY A 67 -5.43 -8.73 -5.21
CA GLY A 67 -6.03 -9.76 -6.05
C GLY A 67 -5.50 -9.70 -7.49
N GLY A 68 -5.88 -10.67 -8.33
CA GLY A 68 -5.26 -10.82 -9.63
C GLY A 68 -3.76 -11.10 -9.51
N ARG A 69 -2.94 -10.45 -10.34
CA ARG A 69 -1.49 -10.70 -10.34
C ARG A 69 -0.75 -10.25 -9.06
N VAL A 70 -1.29 -9.27 -8.32
CA VAL A 70 -0.71 -8.81 -7.05
C VAL A 70 -1.51 -9.40 -5.91
N SER A 71 -1.19 -10.64 -5.62
CA SER A 71 -1.81 -11.45 -4.57
C SER A 71 -0.73 -12.28 -3.92
N ARG A 72 -0.59 -12.20 -2.60
CA ARG A 72 0.39 -12.98 -1.83
C ARG A 72 -0.27 -14.21 -1.22
N LEU A 73 -1.54 -14.05 -0.81
CA LEU A 73 -2.39 -15.15 -0.32
C LEU A 73 -3.16 -15.74 -1.50
N GLY A 74 -3.00 -17.03 -1.77
CA GLY A 74 -3.62 -17.73 -2.89
C GLY A 74 -3.97 -19.18 -2.55
N ALA A 75 -4.42 -19.92 -3.54
CA ALA A 75 -4.73 -21.35 -3.38
C ALA A 75 -3.55 -22.14 -2.78
N PRO A 76 -3.79 -23.23 -2.00
CA PRO A 76 -5.12 -23.80 -1.73
C PRO A 76 -5.86 -23.19 -0.53
N HIS A 77 -5.24 -22.29 0.22
CA HIS A 77 -5.78 -21.83 1.50
C HIS A 77 -6.71 -20.63 1.38
N TRP A 78 -6.56 -19.82 0.32
CA TRP A 78 -7.30 -18.57 0.15
C TRP A 78 -7.92 -18.48 -1.23
N PHE A 79 -8.95 -17.67 -1.33
CA PHE A 79 -9.68 -17.41 -2.57
C PHE A 79 -8.85 -16.53 -3.52
N GLU A 80 -8.89 -16.85 -4.81
CA GLU A 80 -8.25 -16.08 -5.88
C GLU A 80 -9.26 -15.12 -6.51
N PHE A 81 -8.84 -13.88 -6.70
CA PHE A 81 -9.66 -12.83 -7.29
C PHE A 81 -9.25 -12.58 -8.73
N LEU A 82 -10.21 -12.21 -9.57
CA LEU A 82 -9.92 -11.71 -10.92
C LEU A 82 -9.03 -10.44 -10.86
N PRO A 83 -8.31 -10.10 -11.95
CA PRO A 83 -7.74 -8.78 -12.11
C PRO A 83 -8.79 -7.69 -11.87
N ALA A 84 -8.38 -6.60 -11.23
CA ALA A 84 -9.34 -5.60 -10.79
C ALA A 84 -10.04 -4.90 -11.97
N LEU A 85 -9.32 -4.67 -13.07
CA LEU A 85 -9.89 -4.03 -14.27
C LEU A 85 -10.95 -4.91 -14.92
N ASP A 86 -10.76 -6.23 -14.93
CA ASP A 86 -11.75 -7.17 -15.45
C ASP A 86 -13.03 -7.17 -14.59
N GLN A 87 -12.86 -7.15 -13.26
CA GLN A 87 -13.98 -7.03 -12.33
C GLN A 87 -14.70 -5.67 -12.45
N ALA A 88 -13.99 -4.60 -12.76
CA ALA A 88 -14.55 -3.25 -12.93
C ALA A 88 -15.52 -3.15 -14.12
N ALA A 89 -15.43 -4.07 -15.09
CA ALA A 89 -16.34 -4.14 -16.23
C ALA A 89 -17.70 -4.78 -15.89
N ALA A 90 -17.88 -5.36 -14.71
CA ALA A 90 -19.12 -6.03 -14.31
C ALA A 90 -20.27 -5.03 -14.07
N PRO A 91 -21.55 -5.41 -14.33
CA PRO A 91 -22.70 -4.54 -14.11
C PRO A 91 -22.84 -4.02 -12.67
N GLN A 92 -22.52 -4.85 -11.68
CA GLN A 92 -22.56 -4.50 -10.24
C GLN A 92 -21.16 -4.36 -9.64
N SER A 93 -20.25 -3.74 -10.38
CA SER A 93 -18.83 -3.66 -10.02
C SER A 93 -18.58 -2.99 -8.66
N GLU A 94 -19.33 -1.93 -8.31
CA GLU A 94 -19.20 -1.29 -6.99
C GLU A 94 -19.43 -2.29 -5.86
N ARG A 95 -20.55 -3.03 -5.94
CA ARG A 95 -20.86 -4.07 -4.92
C ARG A 95 -19.80 -5.17 -4.89
N LEU A 96 -19.34 -5.61 -6.05
CA LEU A 96 -18.26 -6.59 -6.16
C LEU A 96 -16.96 -6.10 -5.53
N PHE A 97 -16.60 -4.82 -5.65
CA PHE A 97 -15.42 -4.27 -4.98
C PHE A 97 -15.58 -4.22 -3.46
N TRP A 98 -16.77 -3.92 -2.95
CA TRP A 98 -17.03 -4.00 -1.51
C TRP A 98 -16.89 -5.45 -0.99
N LEU A 99 -17.52 -6.41 -1.67
CA LEU A 99 -17.45 -7.83 -1.33
C LEU A 99 -16.00 -8.35 -1.39
N ARG A 100 -15.25 -7.97 -2.44
CA ARG A 100 -13.81 -8.26 -2.57
C ARG A 100 -13.03 -7.75 -1.35
N GLY A 101 -13.21 -6.48 -0.99
CA GLY A 101 -12.57 -5.89 0.18
C GLY A 101 -12.90 -6.63 1.47
N ARG A 102 -14.16 -7.01 1.66
CA ARG A 102 -14.62 -7.73 2.85
C ARG A 102 -14.03 -9.16 2.94
N LEU A 103 -13.96 -9.88 1.81
CA LEU A 103 -13.36 -11.22 1.72
C LEU A 103 -11.84 -11.18 1.93
N ILE A 104 -11.15 -10.21 1.32
CA ILE A 104 -9.71 -9.98 1.55
C ILE A 104 -9.46 -9.73 3.04
N ALA A 105 -10.24 -8.83 3.67
CA ALA A 105 -10.06 -8.51 5.09
C ALA A 105 -10.23 -9.73 5.99
N GLU A 106 -11.18 -10.62 5.72
CA GLU A 106 -11.35 -11.88 6.47
C GLU A 106 -10.10 -12.75 6.39
N ASN A 107 -9.58 -12.93 5.15
CA ASN A 107 -8.36 -13.71 4.93
C ASN A 107 -7.15 -13.12 5.67
N LEU A 108 -6.95 -11.80 5.58
CA LEU A 108 -5.83 -11.12 6.22
C LEU A 108 -5.91 -11.21 7.74
N ARG A 109 -7.07 -10.87 8.29
CA ARG A 109 -7.29 -10.86 9.74
C ARG A 109 -7.14 -12.25 10.36
N SER A 110 -7.62 -13.30 9.68
CA SER A 110 -7.44 -14.70 10.13
C SER A 110 -5.96 -15.09 10.24
N CYS A 111 -5.08 -14.41 9.51
CA CYS A 111 -3.63 -14.57 9.57
C CYS A 111 -2.92 -13.58 10.51
N GLY A 112 -3.66 -12.68 11.18
CA GLY A 112 -3.08 -11.66 12.05
C GLY A 112 -2.54 -10.42 11.31
N ILE A 113 -2.82 -10.28 10.01
CA ILE A 113 -2.49 -9.12 9.18
C ILE A 113 -3.63 -8.10 9.32
N ASP A 114 -3.31 -6.83 9.54
CA ASP A 114 -4.28 -5.78 9.83
C ASP A 114 -4.23 -4.56 8.91
N SER A 115 -3.37 -4.60 7.89
CA SER A 115 -3.26 -3.52 6.90
C SER A 115 -3.02 -4.08 5.49
N ASN A 116 -3.66 -3.50 4.48
CA ASN A 116 -3.52 -3.91 3.09
C ASN A 116 -3.05 -2.74 2.22
N CYS A 117 -2.02 -2.95 1.39
CA CYS A 117 -1.55 -1.98 0.41
C CYS A 117 -2.55 -1.90 -0.79
N ALA A 118 -3.76 -1.49 -0.48
CA ALA A 118 -4.89 -1.22 -1.35
C ALA A 118 -5.84 -0.23 -0.62
N PRO A 119 -6.65 0.57 -1.32
CA PRO A 119 -6.97 0.53 -2.75
C PRO A 119 -5.96 1.26 -3.64
N LEU A 120 -6.09 1.05 -4.98
CA LEU A 120 -5.44 1.87 -5.98
C LEU A 120 -6.34 3.06 -6.35
N GLY A 121 -5.71 4.24 -6.48
CA GLY A 121 -6.31 5.44 -7.07
C GLY A 121 -5.85 5.68 -8.52
N ASP A 122 -5.02 4.80 -9.06
CA ASP A 122 -4.45 4.92 -10.40
C ASP A 122 -5.52 4.71 -11.48
N ILE A 123 -5.59 5.64 -12.45
CA ILE A 123 -6.56 5.59 -13.56
C ILE A 123 -5.87 4.95 -14.77
N ALA A 124 -6.40 3.83 -15.29
CA ALA A 124 -5.85 3.16 -16.46
C ALA A 124 -6.02 4.04 -17.71
N GLN A 125 -4.91 4.30 -18.38
CA GLN A 125 -4.84 4.98 -19.68
C GLN A 125 -4.64 3.94 -20.80
N PRO A 126 -4.85 4.30 -22.09
CA PRO A 126 -4.54 3.42 -23.22
C PRO A 126 -3.11 2.87 -23.15
N ASP A 127 -2.14 3.74 -22.82
CA ASP A 127 -0.71 3.46 -22.80
C ASP A 127 -0.16 3.07 -21.41
N THR A 128 -1.01 2.93 -20.40
CA THR A 128 -0.60 2.43 -19.08
C THR A 128 0.15 1.10 -19.24
N HIS A 129 1.33 1.01 -18.63
CA HIS A 129 2.14 -0.21 -18.70
C HIS A 129 1.36 -1.44 -18.21
N ALA A 130 1.51 -2.57 -18.90
CA ALA A 130 0.74 -3.80 -18.66
C ALA A 130 0.87 -4.33 -17.21
N VAL A 131 2.00 -4.07 -16.55
CA VAL A 131 2.23 -4.41 -15.13
C VAL A 131 1.23 -3.72 -14.19
N LEU A 132 0.78 -2.50 -14.54
CA LEU A 132 -0.16 -1.72 -13.73
C LEU A 132 -1.59 -1.80 -14.25
N LYS A 133 -1.77 -1.84 -15.57
CA LYS A 133 -3.06 -1.62 -16.24
C LYS A 133 -4.20 -2.48 -15.69
N ASN A 134 -3.99 -3.78 -15.55
CA ASN A 134 -5.03 -4.70 -15.07
C ASN A 134 -5.23 -4.68 -13.53
N ARG A 135 -4.39 -3.91 -12.82
CA ARG A 135 -4.54 -3.64 -11.39
C ARG A 135 -5.46 -2.45 -11.12
N CYS A 136 -5.59 -1.52 -12.09
CA CYS A 136 -6.43 -0.34 -11.97
C CYS A 136 -7.92 -0.68 -11.86
N TYR A 137 -8.69 0.21 -11.25
CA TYR A 137 -10.11 -0.02 -10.99
C TYR A 137 -11.03 0.59 -12.05
N GLY A 138 -10.47 1.07 -13.15
CA GLY A 138 -11.21 1.62 -14.28
C GLY A 138 -10.39 2.56 -15.16
N HIS A 139 -11.03 3.03 -16.22
CA HIS A 139 -10.49 4.02 -17.17
C HIS A 139 -11.03 5.43 -16.94
N ALA A 140 -12.08 5.57 -16.14
CA ALA A 140 -12.69 6.85 -15.82
C ALA A 140 -12.49 7.19 -14.34
N LEU A 141 -12.26 8.47 -14.05
CA LEU A 141 -12.10 9.01 -12.70
C LEU A 141 -13.22 8.53 -11.75
N SER A 142 -14.48 8.67 -12.17
CA SER A 142 -15.63 8.30 -11.35
C SER A 142 -15.65 6.81 -11.00
N ALA A 143 -15.33 5.94 -11.96
CA ALA A 143 -15.25 4.49 -11.74
C ALA A 143 -14.16 4.13 -10.74
N VAL A 144 -12.94 4.66 -10.92
CA VAL A 144 -11.81 4.41 -10.01
C VAL A 144 -12.15 4.84 -8.60
N VAL A 145 -12.70 6.04 -8.41
CA VAL A 145 -13.07 6.56 -7.08
C VAL A 145 -14.17 5.72 -6.43
N THR A 146 -15.21 5.34 -7.17
CA THR A 146 -16.30 4.50 -6.67
C THR A 146 -15.78 3.13 -6.23
N HIS A 147 -15.01 2.46 -7.07
CA HIS A 147 -14.48 1.13 -6.77
C HIS A 147 -13.46 1.15 -5.64
N ALA A 148 -12.58 2.17 -5.60
CA ALA A 148 -11.60 2.33 -4.52
C ALA A 148 -12.27 2.55 -3.16
N ARG A 149 -13.33 3.39 -3.11
CA ARG A 149 -14.13 3.58 -1.90
C ARG A 149 -14.82 2.29 -1.46
N ALA A 150 -15.44 1.59 -2.40
CA ALA A 150 -16.14 0.34 -2.10
C ALA A 150 -15.18 -0.72 -1.53
N LEU A 151 -14.02 -0.93 -2.18
CA LEU A 151 -13.00 -1.84 -1.68
C LEU A 151 -12.50 -1.43 -0.28
N HIS A 152 -12.17 -0.16 -0.09
CA HIS A 152 -11.71 0.36 1.19
C HIS A 152 -12.76 0.18 2.29
N GLN A 153 -14.04 0.45 2.01
CA GLN A 153 -15.11 0.19 2.96
C GLN A 153 -15.22 -1.30 3.32
N GLY A 154 -15.11 -2.19 2.32
CA GLY A 154 -15.08 -3.64 2.56
C GLY A 154 -13.93 -4.06 3.46
N LEU A 155 -12.71 -3.53 3.23
CA LEU A 155 -11.55 -3.75 4.09
C LEU A 155 -11.82 -3.27 5.52
N ARG A 156 -12.29 -2.04 5.67
CA ARG A 156 -12.61 -1.44 6.99
C ARG A 156 -13.68 -2.22 7.75
N HIS A 157 -14.78 -2.59 7.08
CA HIS A 157 -15.82 -3.42 7.70
C HIS A 157 -15.31 -4.81 8.12
N GLY A 158 -14.23 -5.27 7.53
CA GLY A 158 -13.52 -6.47 7.92
C GLY A 158 -12.41 -6.27 8.96
N GLY A 159 -12.19 -5.03 9.47
CA GLY A 159 -11.18 -4.74 10.48
C GLY A 159 -9.76 -4.60 9.92
N VAL A 160 -9.60 -4.21 8.64
CA VAL A 160 -8.30 -4.03 7.98
C VAL A 160 -8.17 -2.59 7.47
N SER A 161 -7.06 -1.94 7.81
CA SER A 161 -6.72 -0.59 7.32
C SER A 161 -6.27 -0.63 5.86
N GLY A 162 -6.60 0.41 5.09
CA GLY A 162 -6.16 0.56 3.72
C GLY A 162 -4.93 1.45 3.57
N VAL A 163 -4.16 1.22 2.50
CA VAL A 163 -3.08 2.11 2.04
C VAL A 163 -3.39 2.51 0.60
N LEU A 164 -3.76 3.77 0.40
CA LEU A 164 -4.06 4.33 -0.92
C LEU A 164 -2.78 4.46 -1.75
N LYS A 165 -2.76 3.92 -2.97
CA LYS A 165 -1.58 3.96 -3.84
C LYS A 165 -1.93 4.15 -5.31
N HIS A 166 -1.00 4.61 -6.14
CA HIS A 166 0.32 5.16 -5.84
C HIS A 166 0.27 6.68 -6.01
N ILE A 167 0.26 7.40 -4.91
CA ILE A 167 0.06 8.87 -4.89
C ILE A 167 1.24 9.60 -5.55
N PRO A 168 1.01 10.55 -6.45
CA PRO A 168 -0.26 11.19 -6.82
C PRO A 168 -0.93 10.61 -8.08
N GLY A 169 -0.52 9.44 -8.57
CA GLY A 169 -1.09 8.72 -9.70
C GLY A 169 -0.03 8.12 -10.62
N HIS A 170 -0.09 6.80 -10.77
CA HIS A 170 0.87 6.03 -11.59
C HIS A 170 0.29 5.65 -12.97
N GLY A 171 -1.01 5.96 -13.22
CA GLY A 171 -1.72 5.49 -14.40
C GLY A 171 -1.13 5.90 -15.75
N ARG A 172 -0.40 7.02 -15.81
CA ARG A 172 0.31 7.49 -17.02
C ARG A 172 1.71 6.88 -17.18
N GLY A 173 2.17 6.04 -16.25
CA GLY A 173 3.47 5.38 -16.36
C GLY A 173 3.49 4.36 -17.50
N THR A 174 4.45 4.52 -18.41
CA THR A 174 4.61 3.69 -19.62
C THR A 174 5.69 2.62 -19.48
N VAL A 175 6.44 2.64 -18.37
CA VAL A 175 7.48 1.67 -18.03
C VAL A 175 7.24 1.07 -16.65
N ASP A 176 7.84 -0.09 -16.38
CA ASP A 176 7.76 -0.76 -15.08
C ASP A 176 8.69 -0.07 -14.06
N SER A 177 8.13 0.50 -13.01
CA SER A 177 8.89 1.18 -11.93
C SER A 177 9.80 0.23 -11.12
N HIS A 178 9.63 -1.09 -11.25
CA HIS A 178 10.57 -2.05 -10.67
C HIS A 178 11.89 -2.13 -11.45
N LEU A 179 11.90 -1.72 -12.73
CA LEU A 179 13.05 -1.88 -13.64
C LEU A 179 13.66 -0.54 -14.06
N ASP A 180 12.86 0.53 -14.14
CA ASP A 180 13.29 1.84 -14.60
C ASP A 180 12.44 2.94 -13.97
N LEU A 181 12.89 4.19 -14.01
CA LEU A 181 12.18 5.35 -13.48
C LEU A 181 11.17 5.90 -14.51
N PRO A 182 9.85 5.66 -14.33
CA PRO A 182 8.86 6.17 -15.25
C PRO A 182 8.84 7.71 -15.24
N ARG A 183 8.60 8.30 -16.43
CA ARG A 183 8.45 9.75 -16.60
C ARG A 183 7.08 10.05 -17.16
N VAL A 184 6.36 10.94 -16.52
CA VAL A 184 5.04 11.40 -16.94
C VAL A 184 5.16 12.80 -17.52
N GLN A 185 4.78 12.92 -18.78
CA GLN A 185 4.56 14.20 -19.43
C GLN A 185 3.08 14.58 -19.30
N GLY A 186 2.79 15.84 -19.06
CA GLY A 186 1.43 16.35 -18.97
C GLY A 186 1.37 17.61 -18.15
N ASP A 187 0.67 18.60 -18.67
CA ASP A 187 0.51 19.87 -17.97
C ASP A 187 -0.18 19.67 -16.62
N LEU A 188 0.19 20.51 -15.66
CA LEU A 188 -0.30 20.43 -14.28
C LEU A 188 -1.84 20.46 -14.22
N GLY A 189 -2.50 21.24 -15.08
CA GLY A 189 -3.96 21.33 -15.11
C GLY A 189 -4.63 20.00 -15.47
N SER A 190 -4.09 19.28 -16.47
CA SER A 190 -4.56 17.94 -16.84
C SER A 190 -4.35 16.93 -15.70
N LEU A 191 -3.20 16.95 -15.05
CA LEU A 191 -2.91 16.09 -13.90
C LEU A 191 -3.86 16.37 -12.73
N GLN A 192 -4.10 17.64 -12.42
CA GLN A 192 -5.01 18.06 -11.36
C GLN A 192 -6.48 17.66 -11.61
N MET A 193 -6.93 17.71 -12.87
CA MET A 193 -8.33 17.37 -13.21
C MET A 193 -8.59 15.86 -13.28
N HIS A 194 -7.57 15.02 -13.43
CA HIS A 194 -7.72 13.59 -13.61
C HIS A 194 -6.96 12.78 -12.55
N ASP A 195 -5.64 12.71 -12.67
CA ASP A 195 -4.83 11.79 -11.86
C ASP A 195 -4.86 12.19 -10.39
N PHE A 196 -4.59 13.47 -10.08
CA PHE A 196 -4.59 13.97 -8.69
C PHE A 196 -6.00 14.05 -8.10
N GLU A 197 -7.02 14.28 -8.94
CA GLU A 197 -8.42 14.34 -8.50
C GLU A 197 -8.90 13.02 -7.92
N ALA A 198 -8.46 11.88 -8.47
CA ALA A 198 -8.78 10.58 -7.88
C ALA A 198 -8.30 10.49 -6.42
N PHE A 199 -7.06 10.89 -6.18
CA PHE A 199 -6.48 10.88 -4.83
C PHE A 199 -7.08 11.95 -3.94
N ARG A 200 -7.47 13.11 -4.48
CA ARG A 200 -8.19 14.16 -3.75
C ARG A 200 -9.54 13.66 -3.23
N GLN A 201 -10.27 12.92 -4.03
CA GLN A 201 -11.55 12.32 -3.61
C GLN A 201 -11.38 11.13 -2.67
N LEU A 202 -10.18 10.55 -2.55
CA LEU A 202 -9.85 9.42 -1.69
C LEU A 202 -8.96 9.81 -0.50
N ASN A 203 -8.71 11.09 -0.27
CA ASN A 203 -7.74 11.62 0.69
C ASN A 203 -8.08 11.38 2.17
N THR A 204 -9.24 10.81 2.46
CA THR A 204 -9.65 10.42 3.82
C THR A 204 -9.17 9.03 4.24
N ILE A 205 -8.54 8.28 3.34
CA ILE A 205 -7.93 6.98 3.64
C ILE A 205 -6.73 7.20 4.56
N GLU A 206 -6.60 6.35 5.58
CA GLU A 206 -5.73 6.55 6.75
C GLU A 206 -4.25 6.61 6.41
N MET A 207 -3.83 5.80 5.43
CA MET A 207 -2.44 5.68 4.97
C MET A 207 -2.37 5.81 3.45
N GLY A 208 -1.25 6.29 2.96
CA GLY A 208 -0.98 6.38 1.53
C GLY A 208 0.45 6.01 1.20
N MET A 209 0.68 5.63 -0.06
CA MET A 209 1.98 5.23 -0.58
C MET A 209 2.31 6.07 -1.80
N THR A 210 3.52 6.65 -1.85
CA THR A 210 3.98 7.48 -2.98
C THR A 210 4.38 6.62 -4.18
N ALA A 211 4.23 7.19 -5.38
CA ALA A 211 4.72 6.59 -6.60
C ALA A 211 6.21 6.94 -6.87
N HIS A 212 6.99 5.97 -7.34
CA HIS A 212 8.36 6.21 -7.82
C HIS A 212 8.33 6.57 -9.32
N LEU A 213 7.90 7.80 -9.64
CA LEU A 213 7.89 8.32 -10.99
C LEU A 213 8.11 9.84 -11.01
N VAL A 214 8.64 10.34 -12.13
CA VAL A 214 8.92 11.76 -12.35
C VAL A 214 7.76 12.40 -13.08
N PHE A 215 7.30 13.55 -12.58
CA PHE A 215 6.37 14.44 -13.27
C PHE A 215 7.18 15.59 -13.87
N GLU A 216 7.42 15.54 -15.20
CA GLU A 216 8.35 16.42 -15.91
C GLU A 216 8.03 17.91 -15.74
N ASP A 217 6.75 18.29 -15.72
CA ASP A 217 6.31 19.67 -15.62
C ASP A 217 6.28 20.22 -14.17
N ILE A 218 6.54 19.35 -13.17
CA ILE A 218 6.53 19.73 -11.76
C ILE A 218 7.93 19.70 -11.17
N ASP A 219 8.59 18.54 -11.26
CA ASP A 219 9.97 18.35 -10.85
C ASP A 219 10.66 17.34 -11.79
N PRO A 220 11.33 17.82 -12.86
CA PRO A 220 11.96 16.93 -13.84
C PRO A 220 13.17 16.18 -13.30
N LYS A 221 13.65 16.51 -12.09
CA LYS A 221 14.89 15.95 -11.51
C LYS A 221 14.62 14.84 -10.51
N HIS A 222 13.49 14.89 -9.80
CA HIS A 222 13.24 13.98 -8.70
C HIS A 222 11.92 13.22 -8.91
N PRO A 223 11.89 11.90 -8.60
CA PRO A 223 10.64 11.17 -8.51
C PRO A 223 9.75 11.74 -7.41
N ALA A 224 8.44 11.55 -7.50
CA ALA A 224 7.46 12.08 -6.56
C ALA A 224 7.84 11.81 -5.09
N THR A 225 8.38 10.63 -4.80
CA THR A 225 8.87 10.24 -3.46
C THR A 225 10.00 11.13 -2.92
N HIS A 226 10.83 11.73 -3.81
CA HIS A 226 11.97 12.58 -3.43
C HIS A 226 11.76 14.06 -3.73
N SER A 227 10.62 14.45 -4.28
CA SER A 227 10.32 15.82 -4.71
C SER A 227 9.55 16.57 -3.63
N VAL A 228 10.17 17.57 -3.02
CA VAL A 228 9.51 18.49 -2.07
C VAL A 228 8.29 19.14 -2.73
N ALA A 229 8.43 19.63 -3.97
CA ALA A 229 7.32 20.26 -4.70
C ALA A 229 6.14 19.31 -4.90
N MET A 230 6.40 18.02 -5.16
CA MET A 230 5.33 17.04 -5.32
C MET A 230 4.69 16.69 -3.97
N ILE A 231 5.48 16.55 -2.91
CA ILE A 231 4.92 16.29 -1.57
C ILE A 231 4.07 17.49 -1.11
N ASP A 232 4.45 18.72 -1.41
CA ASP A 232 3.62 19.91 -1.14
C ASP A 232 2.28 19.85 -1.91
N ILE A 233 2.30 19.45 -3.19
CA ILE A 233 1.07 19.22 -3.96
C ILE A 233 0.22 18.13 -3.32
N ILE A 234 0.81 17.01 -2.89
CA ILE A 234 0.10 15.91 -2.20
C ILE A 234 -0.55 16.42 -0.92
N ARG A 235 0.15 17.23 -0.13
CA ARG A 235 -0.35 17.73 1.16
C ARG A 235 -1.38 18.85 1.00
N GLU A 236 -1.11 19.82 0.14
CA GLU A 236 -1.90 21.06 0.06
C GLU A 236 -3.01 21.00 -0.99
N GLN A 237 -2.73 20.45 -2.18
CA GLN A 237 -3.70 20.49 -3.29
C GLN A 237 -4.56 19.22 -3.36
N ILE A 238 -3.95 18.05 -3.22
CA ILE A 238 -4.68 16.78 -3.07
C ILE A 238 -5.32 16.73 -1.67
N GLY A 239 -4.71 17.39 -0.69
CA GLY A 239 -5.20 17.44 0.69
C GLY A 239 -5.02 16.12 1.44
N PHE A 240 -4.06 15.28 1.03
CA PHE A 240 -3.80 14.02 1.70
C PHE A 240 -3.07 14.26 3.04
N ASN A 241 -3.81 14.17 4.12
CA ASN A 241 -3.32 14.35 5.49
C ASN A 241 -3.11 13.02 6.26
N GLY A 242 -3.25 11.88 5.60
CA GLY A 242 -2.93 10.55 6.14
C GLY A 242 -1.43 10.33 6.33
N LEU A 243 -1.08 9.19 6.92
CA LEU A 243 0.31 8.75 7.04
C LEU A 243 0.84 8.35 5.67
N LEU A 244 1.84 9.06 5.16
CA LEU A 244 2.40 8.88 3.81
C LEU A 244 3.69 8.07 3.88
N MET A 245 3.66 6.86 3.34
CA MET A 245 4.86 6.01 3.19
C MET A 245 5.40 6.08 1.76
N THR A 246 6.66 5.73 1.59
CA THR A 246 7.22 5.47 0.25
C THR A 246 6.70 4.14 -0.28
N ASP A 247 6.72 3.93 -1.60
CA ASP A 247 6.84 2.57 -2.15
C ASP A 247 8.20 1.99 -1.75
N ASP A 248 8.50 0.71 -2.11
CA ASP A 248 9.75 0.07 -1.67
C ASP A 248 10.98 0.90 -2.05
N ILE A 249 11.67 1.38 -1.03
CA ILE A 249 12.84 2.26 -1.18
C ILE A 249 14.00 1.56 -1.89
N SER A 250 13.98 0.23 -2.00
CA SER A 250 15.00 -0.56 -2.70
C SER A 250 14.78 -0.67 -4.21
N MET A 251 13.62 -0.22 -4.74
CA MET A 251 13.29 -0.30 -6.18
C MET A 251 14.32 0.44 -7.05
N GLU A 252 14.63 -0.12 -8.23
CA GLU A 252 15.63 0.42 -9.17
C GLU A 252 15.23 1.78 -9.78
N ALA A 253 13.96 2.15 -9.73
CA ALA A 253 13.50 3.50 -10.09
C ALA A 253 14.20 4.60 -9.27
N LEU A 254 14.70 4.29 -8.08
CA LEU A 254 15.39 5.26 -7.24
C LEU A 254 16.91 5.12 -7.38
N SER A 255 17.59 6.24 -7.62
CA SER A 255 19.04 6.28 -7.80
C SER A 255 19.79 6.54 -6.49
N GLY A 256 21.03 6.01 -6.40
CA GLY A 256 21.94 6.23 -5.29
C GLY A 256 21.87 5.18 -4.18
N PRO A 257 22.72 5.32 -3.14
CA PRO A 257 22.75 4.42 -1.99
C PRO A 257 21.43 4.41 -1.21
N LEU A 258 21.09 3.29 -0.61
CA LEU A 258 19.80 3.04 0.05
C LEU A 258 19.52 4.03 1.20
N ASP A 259 20.50 4.34 2.02
CA ASP A 259 20.39 5.33 3.10
C ASP A 259 20.10 6.75 2.57
N LEU A 260 20.73 7.10 1.43
CA LEU A 260 20.50 8.39 0.79
C LEU A 260 19.10 8.47 0.18
N ARG A 261 18.60 7.36 -0.43
CA ARG A 261 17.21 7.29 -0.91
C ARG A 261 16.22 7.55 0.23
N ALA A 262 16.41 6.89 1.37
CA ALA A 262 15.54 7.05 2.54
C ALA A 262 15.59 8.48 3.10
N ARG A 263 16.79 9.05 3.27
CA ARG A 263 16.93 10.43 3.75
C ARG A 263 16.29 11.46 2.83
N ARG A 264 16.41 11.28 1.49
CA ARG A 264 15.75 12.16 0.51
C ARG A 264 14.23 12.09 0.61
N ALA A 265 13.66 10.89 0.80
CA ALA A 265 12.22 10.72 0.94
C ALA A 265 11.68 11.36 2.22
N LEU A 266 12.36 11.16 3.36
CA LEU A 266 12.00 11.81 4.63
C LEU A 266 12.15 13.34 4.53
N PHE A 267 13.23 13.83 3.92
CA PHE A 267 13.43 15.26 3.68
C PHE A 267 12.36 15.87 2.77
N ALA A 268 11.91 15.14 1.76
CA ALA A 268 10.83 15.58 0.89
C ALA A 268 9.48 15.67 1.60
N GLY A 269 9.29 14.95 2.72
CA GLY A 269 8.07 15.01 3.54
C GLY A 269 7.26 13.70 3.57
N CYS A 270 7.83 12.57 3.11
CA CYS A 270 7.30 11.25 3.46
C CYS A 270 7.44 11.02 4.97
N ASP A 271 6.45 10.35 5.56
CA ASP A 271 6.44 10.05 6.99
C ASP A 271 7.15 8.73 7.33
N ILE A 272 7.09 7.77 6.42
CA ILE A 272 7.54 6.39 6.59
C ILE A 272 8.33 5.95 5.37
N ILE A 273 9.42 5.24 5.62
CA ILE A 273 10.18 4.50 4.61
C ILE A 273 9.75 3.04 4.63
N LEU A 274 9.32 2.54 3.49
CA LEU A 274 9.01 1.13 3.29
C LEU A 274 10.22 0.42 2.69
N HIS A 275 10.67 -0.66 3.33
CA HIS A 275 11.74 -1.53 2.84
C HIS A 275 11.30 -2.99 2.86
N CYS A 276 11.25 -3.60 1.69
CA CYS A 276 10.55 -4.86 1.46
C CYS A 276 11.46 -6.10 1.48
N SER A 277 12.78 -5.97 1.25
CA SER A 277 13.65 -7.10 0.95
C SER A 277 13.85 -8.09 2.13
N GLY A 278 13.81 -7.59 3.36
CA GLY A 278 14.13 -8.37 4.56
C GLY A 278 15.63 -8.68 4.72
N GLN A 279 16.50 -8.06 3.91
CA GLN A 279 17.95 -8.23 4.03
C GLN A 279 18.48 -7.46 5.25
N MET A 280 19.11 -8.17 6.18
CA MET A 280 19.50 -7.63 7.48
C MET A 280 20.49 -6.48 7.38
N ASP A 281 21.45 -6.55 6.47
CA ASP A 281 22.44 -5.49 6.22
C ASP A 281 21.79 -4.19 5.72
N GLN A 282 20.80 -4.30 4.83
CA GLN A 282 20.04 -3.15 4.34
C GLN A 282 19.14 -2.57 5.44
N MET A 283 18.46 -3.42 6.20
CA MET A 283 17.64 -2.98 7.32
C MET A 283 18.46 -2.27 8.40
N GLN A 284 19.65 -2.80 8.72
CA GLN A 284 20.57 -2.17 9.67
C GLN A 284 21.04 -0.82 9.15
N LEU A 285 21.45 -0.74 7.86
CA LEU A 285 21.87 0.52 7.23
C LEU A 285 20.76 1.60 7.34
N LEU A 286 19.50 1.22 7.07
CA LEU A 286 18.37 2.14 7.17
C LEU A 286 18.11 2.56 8.62
N ALA A 287 18.16 1.63 9.56
CA ALA A 287 17.94 1.92 10.99
C ALA A 287 19.01 2.85 11.55
N ASP A 288 20.28 2.64 11.19
CA ASP A 288 21.42 3.45 11.64
C ASP A 288 21.42 4.88 11.06
N ASN A 289 20.73 5.08 9.93
CA ASN A 289 20.66 6.36 9.21
C ASN A 289 19.27 7.00 9.23
N SER A 290 18.35 6.51 10.06
CA SER A 290 17.03 7.08 10.25
C SER A 290 16.92 7.70 11.63
N ASP A 291 16.73 9.02 11.67
CA ASP A 291 16.29 9.70 12.87
C ASP A 291 14.85 9.26 13.23
N GLY A 292 14.42 9.51 14.47
CA GLY A 292 13.03 9.28 14.87
C GLY A 292 12.05 10.12 14.03
N MET A 293 10.78 9.75 14.06
CA MET A 293 9.73 10.54 13.40
C MET A 293 9.69 11.98 13.91
N GLY A 294 9.61 12.95 12.98
CA GLY A 294 9.30 14.33 13.32
C GLY A 294 7.87 14.48 13.90
N GLU A 295 7.59 15.59 14.56
CA GLU A 295 6.31 15.81 15.26
C GLU A 295 5.08 15.62 14.37
N ALA A 296 5.10 16.18 13.16
CA ALA A 296 4.00 16.03 12.20
C ALA A 296 3.78 14.56 11.77
N SER A 297 4.86 13.80 11.57
CA SER A 297 4.79 12.37 11.23
C SER A 297 4.29 11.54 12.41
N GLN A 298 4.70 11.88 13.65
CA GLN A 298 4.19 11.25 14.87
C GLN A 298 2.67 11.48 15.02
N MET A 299 2.20 12.69 14.77
CA MET A 299 0.76 13.01 14.82
C MET A 299 -0.02 12.22 13.78
N ARG A 300 0.47 12.11 12.53
CA ARG A 300 -0.16 11.32 11.47
C ARG A 300 -0.14 9.83 11.78
N ALA A 301 0.97 9.31 12.30
CA ALA A 301 1.10 7.94 12.76
C ALA A 301 0.10 7.60 13.88
N ALA A 302 0.04 8.45 14.91
CA ALA A 302 -0.91 8.28 16.02
C ALA A 302 -2.37 8.30 15.53
N ARG A 303 -2.71 9.20 14.60
CA ARG A 303 -4.05 9.25 14.00
C ARG A 303 -4.37 8.00 13.18
N ALA A 304 -3.46 7.52 12.34
CA ALA A 304 -3.65 6.30 11.57
C ALA A 304 -3.88 5.09 12.48
N LEU A 305 -3.12 4.98 13.57
CA LEU A 305 -3.29 3.92 14.56
C LEU A 305 -4.63 4.04 15.32
N ALA A 306 -5.07 5.26 15.65
CA ALA A 306 -6.35 5.51 16.32
C ALA A 306 -7.57 5.23 15.40
N GLN A 307 -7.39 5.31 14.10
CA GLN A 307 -8.43 5.04 13.08
C GLN A 307 -8.51 3.58 12.66
N ARG A 308 -7.76 2.68 13.27
CA ARG A 308 -7.86 1.24 12.98
C ARG A 308 -9.32 0.79 13.07
N PRO A 309 -9.81 0.13 12.00
CA PRO A 309 -11.22 -0.22 11.94
C PRO A 309 -11.54 -1.40 12.86
N GLU A 310 -12.74 -1.37 13.43
CA GLU A 310 -13.33 -2.52 14.12
C GLU A 310 -14.05 -3.43 13.13
N VAL A 311 -14.07 -4.73 13.44
CA VAL A 311 -14.77 -5.72 12.62
C VAL A 311 -16.27 -5.53 12.76
N GLN A 312 -16.97 -5.34 11.65
CA GLN A 312 -18.42 -5.42 11.59
C GLN A 312 -18.84 -6.88 11.32
N PRO A 313 -19.62 -7.51 12.22
CA PRO A 313 -20.06 -8.89 12.04
C PRO A 313 -20.89 -9.07 10.78
N VAL A 314 -20.56 -10.10 9.98
CA VAL A 314 -21.35 -10.51 8.82
C VAL A 314 -21.25 -12.03 8.68
N ASP A 315 -22.22 -12.65 8.00
CA ASP A 315 -22.06 -14.02 7.55
C ASP A 315 -21.13 -14.06 6.33
N ILE A 316 -19.88 -14.47 6.56
CA ILE A 316 -18.85 -14.49 5.52
C ILE A 316 -19.16 -15.49 4.40
N GLN A 317 -19.92 -16.56 4.69
CA GLN A 317 -20.35 -17.53 3.68
C GLN A 317 -21.39 -16.89 2.75
N GLN A 318 -22.29 -16.08 3.30
CA GLN A 318 -23.26 -15.32 2.50
C GLN A 318 -22.54 -14.27 1.64
N VAL A 319 -21.57 -13.55 2.20
CA VAL A 319 -20.72 -12.58 1.45
C VAL A 319 -20.03 -13.28 0.27
N LYS A 320 -19.46 -14.48 0.51
CA LYS A 320 -18.82 -15.26 -0.55
C LYS A 320 -19.82 -15.75 -1.60
N ALA A 321 -20.96 -16.26 -1.20
CA ALA A 321 -22.00 -16.74 -2.12
C ALA A 321 -22.53 -15.61 -3.02
N GLU A 322 -22.73 -14.41 -2.45
CA GLU A 322 -23.12 -13.23 -3.22
C GLU A 322 -22.01 -12.82 -4.23
N PHE A 323 -20.74 -12.80 -3.79
CA PHE A 323 -19.61 -12.51 -4.67
C PHE A 323 -19.52 -13.48 -5.84
N ASP A 324 -19.64 -14.79 -5.57
CA ASP A 324 -19.59 -15.84 -6.61
C ASP A 324 -20.78 -15.73 -7.59
N ALA A 325 -21.98 -15.41 -7.10
CA ALA A 325 -23.17 -15.23 -7.94
C ALA A 325 -23.01 -14.03 -8.90
N LEU A 326 -22.61 -12.87 -8.38
CA LEU A 326 -22.39 -11.68 -9.21
C LEU A 326 -21.22 -11.85 -10.20
N LEU A 327 -20.18 -12.61 -9.82
CA LEU A 327 -19.06 -12.92 -10.69
C LEU A 327 -19.45 -13.92 -11.81
N GLY A 328 -20.39 -14.83 -11.53
CA GLY A 328 -20.93 -15.78 -12.50
C GLY A 328 -21.70 -15.13 -13.65
N GLU A 329 -22.22 -13.92 -13.43
CA GLU A 329 -22.90 -13.12 -14.47
C GLU A 329 -21.91 -12.53 -15.52
N ILE A 330 -20.59 -12.58 -15.26
CA ILE A 330 -19.54 -12.03 -16.14
C ILE A 330 -18.96 -13.14 -17.04
N ARG A 331 -19.14 -14.41 -16.70
CA ARG A 331 -18.63 -15.57 -17.43
C ARG A 331 -19.68 -16.11 -18.41
#